data_bc6689acf4786d346354b75d34d4a1fd
#
_entry.id   bc6689acf4786d346354b75d34d4a1fd
#
_cell.length_a   1.000
_cell.length_b   1.000
_cell.length_c   1.000
_cell.angle_alpha   90.00
_cell.angle_beta   90.00
_cell.angle_gamma   90.00
#
_symmetry.space_group_name_H-M   'P 1'
#
loop_
_entity.id
_entity.type
_entity.pdbx_description
1 polymer ?
#
loop_
_entity_poly.entity_id
_entity_poly.type
_entity_poly.pdbx_seq_one_letter_code
_entity_poly.pdbx_strand_id
1 'polypeptide(L)'
;MDALSQILNDIHLNQAEYFYLNTHGDWAFTVEKKHAVIAYIVLSGEIFIQLEPQTLIFAQTGDVILLPAGSAHRCSASSVQQPLIETLDFTEYFDKTPQQGIDIGTTATTHNQLMAIHSQLDSLMAKPLLDSLPTYIYLQSLANH
;
A
#
# COMPACT_ATOMS: atom_id res chain seq x y z
N MET A 1 20.48 2.66 -15.10
CA MET A 1 19.13 2.76 -14.53
C MET A 1 19.19 2.30 -13.09
N ASP A 2 18.64 3.07 -12.17
CA ASP A 2 18.66 2.72 -10.76
C ASP A 2 17.66 1.58 -10.45
N ALA A 3 17.78 1.02 -9.25
CA ALA A 3 16.95 -0.12 -8.85
C ALA A 3 15.46 0.21 -8.83
N LEU A 4 15.10 1.42 -8.40
CA LEU A 4 13.70 1.83 -8.35
C LEU A 4 13.10 1.91 -9.75
N SER A 5 13.84 2.50 -10.70
CA SER A 5 13.37 2.59 -12.08
C SER A 5 13.17 1.22 -12.72
N GLN A 6 14.05 0.26 -12.40
CA GLN A 6 13.88 -1.10 -12.91
C GLN A 6 12.64 -1.78 -12.36
N ILE A 7 12.35 -1.57 -11.07
CA ILE A 7 11.13 -2.14 -10.47
C ILE A 7 9.89 -1.52 -11.09
N LEU A 8 9.88 -0.22 -11.31
CA LEU A 8 8.74 0.44 -11.96
C LEU A 8 8.54 -0.07 -13.39
N ASN A 9 9.64 -0.34 -14.11
CA ASN A 9 9.54 -0.95 -15.44
C ASN A 9 8.99 -2.38 -15.36
N ASP A 10 9.43 -3.16 -14.37
CA ASP A 10 8.93 -4.52 -14.20
C ASP A 10 7.45 -4.54 -13.89
N ILE A 11 6.98 -3.61 -13.04
CA ILE A 11 5.55 -3.47 -12.75
C ILE A 11 4.78 -3.23 -14.05
N HIS A 12 5.30 -2.36 -14.92
CA HIS A 12 4.67 -2.08 -16.20
C HIS A 12 4.66 -3.29 -17.11
N LEU A 13 5.78 -4.01 -17.20
CA LEU A 13 5.92 -5.15 -18.09
C LEU A 13 5.12 -6.37 -17.62
N ASN A 14 4.95 -6.54 -16.32
CA ASN A 14 4.28 -7.71 -15.74
C ASN A 14 2.80 -7.48 -15.46
N GLN A 15 2.21 -6.47 -16.10
CA GLN A 15 0.78 -6.20 -16.01
C GLN A 15 0.33 -5.98 -14.57
N ALA A 16 0.84 -4.92 -13.96
CA ALA A 16 0.42 -4.55 -12.63
C ALA A 16 -1.10 -4.39 -12.57
N GLU A 17 -1.68 -4.87 -11.49
CA GLU A 17 -3.10 -4.74 -11.24
C GLU A 17 -3.33 -3.72 -10.14
N TYR A 18 -4.49 -3.08 -10.14
CA TYR A 18 -4.80 -2.09 -9.14
C TYR A 18 -6.28 -2.11 -8.80
N PHE A 19 -6.60 -1.60 -7.62
CA PHE A 19 -7.98 -1.36 -7.21
C PHE A 19 -8.03 -0.14 -6.32
N TYR A 20 -9.23 0.44 -6.22
CA TYR A 20 -9.45 1.62 -5.40
C TYR A 20 -10.02 1.22 -4.05
N LEU A 21 -9.55 1.90 -2.99
CA LEU A 21 -10.08 1.78 -1.64
C LEU A 21 -10.73 3.09 -1.27
N ASN A 22 -12.00 3.05 -0.93
CA ASN A 22 -12.72 4.19 -0.39
C ASN A 22 -12.91 3.95 1.09
N THR A 23 -12.33 4.80 1.92
CA THR A 23 -12.33 4.62 3.37
C THR A 23 -13.12 5.71 4.04
N HIS A 24 -13.88 5.35 5.07
CA HIS A 24 -14.78 6.25 5.78
C HIS A 24 -14.55 6.17 7.29
N GLY A 25 -14.33 7.34 7.92
CA GLY A 25 -14.17 7.41 9.37
C GLY A 25 -13.02 6.56 9.87
N ASP A 26 -13.30 5.71 10.83
CA ASP A 26 -12.32 4.82 11.44
C ASP A 26 -12.28 3.50 10.69
N TRP A 27 -11.06 3.08 10.32
CA TRP A 27 -10.87 1.84 9.57
C TRP A 27 -9.44 1.36 9.76
N ALA A 28 -9.24 0.06 9.54
CA ALA A 28 -7.91 -0.54 9.51
C ALA A 28 -7.96 -1.84 8.72
N PHE A 29 -6.85 -2.15 8.03
CA PHE A 29 -6.69 -3.45 7.40
C PHE A 29 -5.24 -3.89 7.46
N THR A 30 -5.03 -5.20 7.37
CA THR A 30 -3.69 -5.80 7.31
C THR A 30 -3.51 -6.56 6.01
N VAL A 31 -2.27 -6.65 5.59
CA VAL A 31 -1.85 -7.48 4.45
C VAL A 31 -0.65 -8.29 4.91
N GLU A 32 -0.73 -9.61 4.77
CA GLU A 32 0.40 -10.47 5.07
C GLU A 32 1.45 -10.36 3.96
N LYS A 33 2.67 -10.81 4.26
CA LYS A 33 3.76 -10.74 3.29
C LYS A 33 3.39 -11.47 2.00
N LYS A 34 3.67 -10.84 0.86
CA LYS A 34 3.41 -11.40 -0.46
C LYS A 34 4.66 -11.33 -1.32
N HIS A 35 4.78 -12.26 -2.26
CA HIS A 35 5.86 -12.24 -3.25
C HIS A 35 5.46 -11.34 -4.42
N ALA A 36 5.31 -10.07 -4.12
CA ALA A 36 4.86 -9.08 -5.08
C ALA A 36 5.34 -7.70 -4.66
N VAL A 37 5.45 -6.80 -5.61
CA VAL A 37 5.58 -5.38 -5.32
C VAL A 37 4.21 -4.85 -4.97
N ILE A 38 4.11 -4.13 -3.88
CA ILE A 38 2.86 -3.46 -3.47
C ILE A 38 3.13 -1.97 -3.38
N ALA A 39 2.20 -1.16 -3.87
CA ALA A 39 2.28 0.28 -3.77
C ALA A 39 0.92 0.86 -3.41
N TYR A 40 0.93 1.93 -2.64
CA TYR A 40 -0.26 2.71 -2.32
C TYR A 40 -0.07 4.13 -2.78
N ILE A 41 -1.05 4.67 -3.46
CA ILE A 41 -1.10 6.09 -3.83
C ILE A 41 -2.27 6.70 -3.07
N VAL A 42 -1.99 7.75 -2.30
CA VAL A 42 -3.05 8.46 -1.57
C VAL A 42 -3.67 9.47 -2.54
N LEU A 43 -4.87 9.16 -3.01
CA LEU A 43 -5.58 10.02 -3.95
C LEU A 43 -6.26 11.18 -3.26
N SER A 44 -6.80 10.97 -2.07
CA SER A 44 -7.34 12.03 -1.24
C SER A 44 -7.30 11.63 0.22
N GLY A 45 -6.96 12.59 1.08
CA GLY A 45 -6.92 12.39 2.53
C GLY A 45 -5.55 12.00 3.03
N GLU A 46 -5.54 11.18 4.08
CA GLU A 46 -4.30 10.76 4.74
C GLU A 46 -4.45 9.36 5.31
N ILE A 47 -3.33 8.65 5.43
CA ILE A 47 -3.32 7.30 5.99
C ILE A 47 -2.06 7.09 6.82
N PHE A 48 -2.11 6.09 7.70
CA PHE A 48 -0.96 5.57 8.42
C PHE A 48 -0.69 4.15 7.94
N ILE A 49 0.59 3.86 7.68
CA ILE A 49 1.03 2.50 7.34
C ILE A 49 2.06 2.06 8.36
N GLN A 50 1.80 0.94 9.01
CA GLN A 50 2.71 0.35 9.99
C GLN A 50 3.30 -0.94 9.41
N LEU A 51 4.62 -1.00 9.30
CA LEU A 51 5.32 -2.16 8.76
C LEU A 51 5.79 -3.09 9.86
N GLU A 52 6.36 -2.51 10.90
CA GLU A 52 6.80 -3.21 12.09
C GLU A 52 6.34 -2.42 13.29
N PRO A 53 6.42 -2.97 14.50
CA PRO A 53 5.92 -2.24 15.68
C PRO A 53 6.48 -0.84 15.82
N GLN A 54 7.68 -0.58 15.27
CA GLN A 54 8.33 0.72 15.42
C GLN A 54 8.38 1.55 14.13
N THR A 55 7.90 1.02 13.00
CA THR A 55 7.94 1.74 11.73
C THR A 55 6.54 2.18 11.35
N LEU A 56 6.29 3.46 11.48
CA LEU A 56 4.99 4.05 11.16
C LEU A 56 5.21 5.18 10.14
N ILE A 57 4.47 5.10 9.03
CA ILE A 57 4.55 6.08 7.96
C ILE A 57 3.22 6.82 7.90
N PHE A 58 3.30 8.15 7.86
CA PHE A 58 2.13 9.01 7.64
C PHE A 58 2.19 9.56 6.23
N ALA A 59 1.17 9.26 5.42
CA ALA A 59 1.11 9.66 4.03
C ALA A 59 -0.12 10.51 3.76
N GLN A 60 0.04 11.49 2.88
CA GLN A 60 -1.00 12.46 2.54
C GLN A 60 -1.27 12.44 1.04
N THR A 61 -2.29 13.18 0.63
CA THR A 61 -2.69 13.26 -0.78
C THR A 61 -1.50 13.48 -1.71
N GLY A 62 -1.38 12.62 -2.71
CA GLY A 62 -0.31 12.67 -3.70
C GLY A 62 0.91 11.84 -3.35
N ASP A 63 1.01 11.36 -2.10
CA ASP A 63 2.16 10.56 -1.69
C ASP A 63 2.03 9.13 -2.19
N VAL A 64 3.18 8.49 -2.40
CA VAL A 64 3.26 7.08 -2.81
C VAL A 64 4.12 6.32 -1.80
N ILE A 65 3.63 5.18 -1.35
CA ILE A 65 4.40 4.26 -0.53
C ILE A 65 4.59 2.98 -1.32
N LEU A 66 5.85 2.60 -1.51
CA LEU A 66 6.22 1.41 -2.26
C LEU A 66 6.78 0.38 -1.30
N LEU A 67 6.28 -0.84 -1.38
CA LEU A 67 6.76 -2.00 -0.63
C LEU A 67 7.35 -2.99 -1.63
N PRO A 68 8.65 -2.86 -1.96
CA PRO A 68 9.24 -3.62 -3.06
C PRO A 68 9.15 -5.13 -2.90
N ALA A 69 9.22 -5.62 -1.68
CA ALA A 69 9.18 -7.05 -1.40
C ALA A 69 7.86 -7.52 -0.83
N GLY A 70 6.82 -6.69 -0.90
CA GLY A 70 5.49 -7.05 -0.41
C GLY A 70 5.44 -7.31 1.10
N SER A 71 6.22 -6.56 1.87
CA SER A 71 6.32 -6.76 3.32
C SER A 71 4.96 -6.64 4.00
N ALA A 72 4.76 -7.44 5.04
CA ALA A 72 3.53 -7.38 5.83
C ALA A 72 3.34 -5.99 6.43
N HIS A 73 2.11 -5.50 6.43
CA HIS A 73 1.83 -4.14 6.90
C HIS A 73 0.40 -3.99 7.36
N ARG A 74 0.14 -2.89 8.04
CA ARG A 74 -1.20 -2.49 8.50
C ARG A 74 -1.44 -1.05 8.07
N CYS A 75 -2.57 -0.81 7.42
CA CYS A 75 -3.00 0.53 7.05
C CYS A 75 -4.18 0.93 7.92
N SER A 76 -4.24 2.20 8.33
CA SER A 76 -5.30 2.66 9.21
C SER A 76 -5.51 4.17 9.08
N ALA A 77 -6.67 4.61 9.57
CA ALA A 77 -6.99 6.04 9.63
C ALA A 77 -6.29 6.75 10.78
N SER A 78 -5.80 6.00 11.77
CA SER A 78 -5.20 6.58 12.97
C SER A 78 -3.92 5.86 13.32
N SER A 79 -2.93 6.61 13.84
CA SER A 79 -1.69 6.03 14.35
C SER A 79 -1.91 5.21 15.62
N VAL A 80 -3.02 5.42 16.31
CA VAL A 80 -3.35 4.72 17.55
C VAL A 80 -4.20 3.50 17.23
N GLN A 81 -3.79 2.35 17.74
CA GLN A 81 -4.59 1.14 17.60
C GLN A 81 -5.81 1.26 18.50
N GLN A 82 -6.98 1.25 17.89
CA GLN A 82 -8.24 1.35 18.64
C GLN A 82 -8.85 -0.04 18.76
N PRO A 83 -9.03 -0.56 19.99
CA PRO A 83 -9.49 -1.93 20.16
C PRO A 83 -10.92 -2.18 19.70
N LEU A 84 -11.72 -1.12 19.52
CA LEU A 84 -13.09 -1.24 19.05
C LEU A 84 -13.23 -1.26 17.54
N ILE A 85 -12.13 -1.08 16.80
CA ILE A 85 -12.17 -1.08 15.34
C ILE A 85 -11.74 -2.44 14.84
N GLU A 86 -12.62 -3.06 14.04
CA GLU A 86 -12.30 -4.31 13.39
C GLU A 86 -11.19 -4.10 12.38
N THR A 87 -10.13 -4.90 12.48
CA THR A 87 -9.05 -4.90 11.49
C THR A 87 -9.33 -5.98 10.47
N LEU A 88 -9.53 -5.57 9.23
CA LEU A 88 -9.84 -6.48 8.14
C LEU A 88 -8.55 -7.06 7.56
N ASP A 89 -8.60 -8.31 7.10
CA ASP A 89 -7.47 -8.93 6.42
C ASP A 89 -7.68 -8.78 4.92
N PHE A 90 -6.85 -7.95 4.30
CA PHE A 90 -6.95 -7.66 2.87
C PHE A 90 -5.99 -8.48 2.02
N THR A 91 -5.32 -9.47 2.60
CA THR A 91 -4.33 -10.25 1.85
C THR A 91 -4.93 -10.84 0.58
N GLU A 92 -6.15 -11.37 0.64
CA GLU A 92 -6.79 -11.98 -0.52
C GLU A 92 -7.19 -11.00 -1.61
N TYR A 93 -7.41 -9.73 -1.28
CA TYR A 93 -7.78 -8.74 -2.31
C TYR A 93 -6.65 -8.52 -3.30
N PHE A 94 -5.41 -8.73 -2.88
CA PHE A 94 -4.26 -8.61 -3.77
C PHE A 94 -4.10 -9.84 -4.67
N ASP A 95 -4.82 -10.92 -4.39
CA ASP A 95 -4.83 -12.09 -5.25
C ASP A 95 -5.96 -12.06 -6.27
N LYS A 96 -7.05 -11.40 -5.94
CA LYS A 96 -8.28 -11.45 -6.74
C LYS A 96 -8.64 -10.14 -7.40
N THR A 97 -7.88 -9.12 -7.27
CA THR A 97 -8.08 -7.76 -7.77
C THR A 97 -9.54 -7.46 -8.12
N PRO A 98 -10.32 -6.87 -7.21
CA PRO A 98 -11.71 -6.58 -7.48
C PRO A 98 -11.86 -5.58 -8.62
N GLN A 99 -12.87 -5.79 -9.47
CA GLN A 99 -13.10 -4.90 -10.61
C GLN A 99 -13.71 -3.57 -10.21
N GLN A 100 -14.29 -3.49 -9.03
CA GLN A 100 -14.86 -2.26 -8.49
C GLN A 100 -14.11 -1.88 -7.23
N GLY A 101 -14.23 -0.60 -6.85
CA GLY A 101 -13.63 -0.12 -5.63
C GLY A 101 -14.19 -0.82 -4.40
N ILE A 102 -13.36 -0.89 -3.35
CA ILE A 102 -13.74 -1.47 -2.07
C ILE A 102 -14.04 -0.34 -1.11
N ASP A 103 -15.19 -0.41 -0.43
CA ASP A 103 -15.57 0.55 0.59
C ASP A 103 -15.39 -0.06 1.96
N ILE A 104 -14.64 0.63 2.83
CA ILE A 104 -14.42 0.17 4.21
C ILE A 104 -14.58 1.33 5.18
N GLY A 105 -14.89 0.99 6.43
CA GLY A 105 -14.94 1.95 7.51
C GLY A 105 -16.32 2.11 8.10
N THR A 106 -16.47 3.23 8.83
CA THR A 106 -17.72 3.55 9.51
C THR A 106 -18.57 4.49 8.64
N THR A 107 -19.74 4.87 9.15
CA THR A 107 -20.64 5.78 8.43
C THR A 107 -20.29 7.25 8.59
N ALA A 108 -19.07 7.55 9.11
CA ALA A 108 -18.64 8.93 9.30
C ALA A 108 -18.44 9.65 7.97
N THR A 109 -18.44 10.98 8.03
CA THR A 109 -18.29 11.83 6.85
C THR A 109 -16.86 11.92 6.32
N THR A 110 -15.86 11.63 7.16
CA THR A 110 -14.47 11.63 6.74
C THR A 110 -14.24 10.55 5.70
N HIS A 111 -13.66 10.92 4.57
CA HIS A 111 -13.51 10.04 3.42
C HIS A 111 -12.11 10.17 2.83
N ASN A 112 -11.45 9.05 2.65
CA ASN A 112 -10.17 8.97 1.96
C ASN A 112 -10.29 8.05 0.76
N GLN A 113 -9.46 8.27 -0.24
CA GLN A 113 -9.39 7.38 -1.38
C GLN A 113 -7.94 7.00 -1.65
N LEU A 114 -7.70 5.70 -1.76
CA LEU A 114 -6.40 5.13 -2.04
C LEU A 114 -6.45 4.32 -3.31
N MET A 115 -5.33 4.27 -4.03
CA MET A 115 -5.13 3.29 -5.09
C MET A 115 -4.11 2.29 -4.61
N ALA A 116 -4.48 1.01 -4.57
CA ALA A 116 -3.58 -0.08 -4.23
C ALA A 116 -3.15 -0.77 -5.51
N ILE A 117 -1.84 -0.90 -5.68
CA ILE A 117 -1.23 -1.48 -6.88
C ILE A 117 -0.41 -2.69 -6.44
N HIS A 118 -0.46 -3.76 -7.22
CA HIS A 118 0.41 -4.90 -6.97
C HIS A 118 0.83 -5.55 -8.28
N SER A 119 2.01 -6.15 -8.26
CA SER A 119 2.54 -6.86 -9.41
C SER A 119 3.44 -7.98 -8.90
N GLN A 120 3.21 -9.19 -9.39
CA GLN A 120 4.09 -10.31 -9.09
C GLN A 120 5.38 -10.16 -9.90
N LEU A 121 6.50 -10.42 -9.23
CA LEU A 121 7.81 -10.36 -9.87
C LEU A 121 8.30 -11.77 -10.14
N ASP A 122 9.06 -11.91 -11.25
CA ASP A 122 9.84 -13.12 -11.46
C ASP A 122 10.92 -13.18 -10.41
N SER A 123 10.78 -14.11 -9.45
CA SER A 123 11.65 -14.18 -8.30
C SER A 123 13.10 -14.47 -8.67
N LEU A 124 13.34 -15.17 -9.78
CA LEU A 124 14.70 -15.48 -10.21
C LEU A 124 15.44 -14.24 -10.72
N MET A 125 14.72 -13.36 -11.42
CA MET A 125 15.31 -12.15 -11.97
C MET A 125 15.33 -11.00 -10.99
N ALA A 126 14.30 -10.89 -10.18
CA ALA A 126 14.11 -9.72 -9.32
C ALA A 126 14.75 -9.85 -7.95
N LYS A 127 15.01 -11.07 -7.46
CA LYS A 127 15.48 -11.25 -6.09
C LYS A 127 16.77 -10.49 -5.77
N PRO A 128 17.83 -10.57 -6.58
CA PRO A 128 19.05 -9.82 -6.27
C PRO A 128 18.81 -8.32 -6.21
N LEU A 129 17.90 -7.82 -7.06
CA LEU A 129 17.54 -6.42 -7.07
C LEU A 129 16.74 -6.04 -5.83
N LEU A 130 15.76 -6.85 -5.46
CA LEU A 130 14.93 -6.60 -4.28
C LEU A 130 15.74 -6.64 -2.99
N ASP A 131 16.72 -7.55 -2.90
CA ASP A 131 17.56 -7.67 -1.72
C ASP A 131 18.42 -6.42 -1.48
N SER A 132 18.63 -5.60 -2.50
CA SER A 132 19.39 -4.35 -2.39
C SER A 132 18.52 -3.15 -2.01
N LEU A 133 17.21 -3.30 -1.95
CA LEU A 133 16.29 -2.21 -1.68
C LEU A 133 15.84 -2.21 -0.22
N PRO A 134 15.46 -1.05 0.31
CA PRO A 134 14.88 -0.99 1.64
C PRO A 134 13.50 -1.66 1.68
N THR A 135 13.02 -1.92 2.89
CA THR A 135 11.72 -2.55 3.11
C THR A 135 10.59 -1.71 2.53
N TYR A 136 10.72 -0.39 2.58
CA TYR A 136 9.75 0.52 2.00
C TYR A 136 10.43 1.74 1.40
N ILE A 137 9.74 2.37 0.47
CA ILE A 137 10.18 3.63 -0.13
C ILE A 137 8.99 4.59 -0.07
N TYR A 138 9.19 5.73 0.59
CA TYR A 138 8.16 6.75 0.72
C TYR A 138 8.50 7.92 -0.22
N LEU A 139 7.64 8.14 -1.20
CA LEU A 139 7.78 9.22 -2.17
C LEU A 139 6.77 10.31 -1.84
N GLN A 140 7.26 11.39 -1.28
CA GLN A 140 6.42 12.51 -0.87
C GLN A 140 6.05 13.36 -2.08
N SER A 141 4.79 13.76 -2.14
CA SER A 141 4.31 14.61 -3.23
C SER A 141 4.97 15.98 -3.19
N LEU A 142 5.37 16.49 -4.37
CA LEU A 142 5.89 17.85 -4.47
C LEU A 142 4.85 18.90 -4.11
N ALA A 143 3.57 18.57 -4.28
CA ALA A 143 2.48 19.50 -3.95
C ALA A 143 2.36 19.75 -2.44
N ASN A 144 2.98 18.92 -1.61
CA ASN A 144 2.92 19.06 -0.15
C ASN A 144 4.06 19.90 0.42
N HIS A 145 4.83 20.55 -0.41
CA HIS A 145 5.92 21.43 0.02
C HIS A 145 5.48 22.88 0.08
#